data_d173f901d752d500dd400612d9e97666
#
_entry.id   d173f901d752d500dd400612d9e97666
#
_cell.length_a   1.000
_cell.length_b   1.000
_cell.length_c   1.000
_cell.angle_alpha   90.00
_cell.angle_beta   90.00
_cell.angle_gamma   90.00
#
_symmetry.space_group_name_H-M   'P 1'
#
loop_
_entity.id
_entity.type
_entity.pdbx_description
1 polymer ?
#
loop_
_entity_poly.entity_id
_entity_poly.type
_entity_poly.pdbx_seq_one_letter_code
_entity_poly.pdbx_strand_id
1 'polypeptide(L)'
;MARLILILGDQLSRDVAALRAVQPGDVIVMAEVMAEASYVRHHPQKIAFLFAAMRKFAGQLRAEGLTVAYTTLDDPDNGQSIPSELLRRAAQHGATRVIATEPGEWRLIRALADLPLPVTQLPDDRFLASHAEFQDWAKDRKELRMEWFYRDMRRKTGLLMEGDQPAGGQWNFDHDNRKPARADLLRQAPPRFDPDPVTTEVLDLVAARFPDNFGRLRPFAYATDRAGALQVLDHFIAHSLDDFGPTQDAMLQDDPFLHHSVLSPYLNAGLLSPREVCDAAAKAYAAGQVRLNSAEGFIRQIIGWREFMRGIYFLEGPEYTSRNALNHHRNLPPLYWGAPTAMNCLSHAVAQTRDHAYAHHIQRLMVTGNFALLAGIDPHQVHEWYLEVYIDAYEWVEAPNVIGMSQFADGGVVGSKPYVSSGNYINKMSDYCKGCAYKVADKTGDKACPFNLLYWDFLARHRDRFATNPRIGRIYGTWDRMDPDRQSLIREQAAAFLARLDAGDPV
;
A
#
# COMPACT_ATOMS: atom_id res chain seq x y z
N MET A 1 -26.59 -28.90 -12.14
CA MET A 1 -26.31 -28.73 -10.70
C MET A 1 -25.83 -27.30 -10.50
N ALA A 2 -26.33 -26.62 -9.48
CA ALA A 2 -25.96 -25.25 -9.20
C ALA A 2 -24.46 -25.14 -8.80
N ARG A 3 -23.80 -24.06 -9.21
CA ARG A 3 -22.45 -23.71 -8.77
C ARG A 3 -22.53 -22.46 -7.92
N LEU A 4 -21.64 -22.31 -6.96
CA LEU A 4 -21.41 -21.04 -6.29
C LEU A 4 -20.30 -20.28 -7.00
N ILE A 5 -20.50 -18.99 -7.20
CA ILE A 5 -19.52 -18.06 -7.77
C ILE A 5 -19.09 -17.13 -6.65
N LEU A 6 -17.90 -17.32 -6.10
CA LEU A 6 -17.38 -16.49 -5.02
C LEU A 6 -16.82 -15.17 -5.58
N ILE A 7 -17.24 -14.05 -4.99
CA ILE A 7 -16.68 -12.72 -5.21
C ILE A 7 -16.24 -12.15 -3.86
N LEU A 8 -14.94 -11.87 -3.75
CA LEU A 8 -14.32 -11.30 -2.55
C LEU A 8 -14.40 -9.76 -2.56
N GLY A 9 -14.17 -9.14 -1.40
CA GLY A 9 -14.23 -7.70 -1.22
C GLY A 9 -13.21 -6.88 -2.03
N ASP A 10 -12.12 -7.52 -2.47
CA ASP A 10 -11.09 -6.94 -3.36
C ASP A 10 -11.34 -7.24 -4.86
N GLN A 11 -12.50 -7.82 -5.22
CA GLN A 11 -12.82 -8.31 -6.57
C GLN A 11 -14.05 -7.63 -7.17
N LEU A 12 -14.29 -6.36 -6.85
CA LEU A 12 -15.51 -5.62 -7.20
C LEU A 12 -15.49 -5.09 -8.64
N SER A 13 -15.31 -5.99 -9.61
CA SER A 13 -15.29 -5.70 -11.04
C SER A 13 -16.11 -6.72 -11.84
N ARG A 14 -16.79 -6.26 -12.90
CA ARG A 14 -17.47 -7.16 -13.84
C ARG A 14 -16.51 -8.05 -14.63
N ASP A 15 -15.24 -7.63 -14.71
CA ASP A 15 -14.20 -8.31 -15.50
C ASP A 15 -13.48 -9.41 -14.73
N VAL A 16 -13.85 -9.71 -13.47
CA VAL A 16 -13.23 -10.82 -12.73
C VAL A 16 -13.57 -12.17 -13.36
N ALA A 17 -12.59 -13.06 -13.43
CA ALA A 17 -12.70 -14.33 -14.15
C ALA A 17 -13.91 -15.18 -13.68
N ALA A 18 -14.20 -15.19 -12.38
CA ALA A 18 -15.33 -15.92 -11.81
C ALA A 18 -16.70 -15.39 -12.33
N LEU A 19 -16.87 -14.05 -12.45
CA LEU A 19 -18.10 -13.46 -12.98
C LEU A 19 -18.27 -13.71 -14.48
N ARG A 20 -17.18 -13.69 -15.25
CA ARG A 20 -17.24 -14.05 -16.67
C ARG A 20 -17.60 -15.52 -16.91
N ALA A 21 -17.33 -16.38 -15.92
CA ALA A 21 -17.65 -17.81 -15.98
C ALA A 21 -19.08 -18.16 -15.53
N VAL A 22 -19.90 -17.16 -15.13
CA VAL A 22 -21.30 -17.34 -14.68
C VAL A 22 -22.15 -17.99 -15.78
N GLN A 23 -22.97 -18.95 -15.40
CA GLN A 23 -23.92 -19.66 -16.26
C GLN A 23 -25.35 -19.59 -15.66
N PRO A 24 -26.38 -19.83 -16.44
CA PRO A 24 -27.76 -19.92 -15.92
C PRO A 24 -27.86 -20.96 -14.78
N GLY A 25 -28.44 -20.54 -13.65
CA GLY A 25 -28.60 -21.39 -12.46
C GLY A 25 -27.46 -21.29 -11.45
N ASP A 26 -26.41 -20.52 -11.73
CA ASP A 26 -25.35 -20.22 -10.74
C ASP A 26 -25.83 -19.19 -9.72
N VAL A 27 -25.23 -19.26 -8.51
CA VAL A 27 -25.47 -18.31 -7.44
C VAL A 27 -24.17 -17.60 -7.06
N ILE A 28 -24.16 -16.28 -7.20
CA ILE A 28 -23.03 -15.45 -6.77
C ILE A 28 -23.10 -15.31 -5.26
N VAL A 29 -21.99 -15.59 -4.57
CA VAL A 29 -21.87 -15.48 -3.12
C VAL A 29 -20.92 -14.32 -2.78
N MET A 30 -21.40 -13.41 -1.95
CA MET A 30 -20.65 -12.31 -1.36
C MET A 30 -21.02 -12.23 0.12
N ALA A 31 -20.05 -12.03 1.01
CA ALA A 31 -20.31 -12.01 2.45
C ALA A 31 -19.40 -11.02 3.18
N GLU A 32 -20.00 -10.24 4.07
CA GLU A 32 -19.31 -9.49 5.12
C GLU A 32 -19.08 -10.45 6.29
N VAL A 33 -17.84 -10.79 6.58
CA VAL A 33 -17.53 -11.77 7.64
C VAL A 33 -16.49 -11.22 8.60
N MET A 34 -16.63 -11.57 9.90
CA MET A 34 -15.73 -11.10 10.93
C MET A 34 -14.28 -11.56 10.68
N ALA A 35 -14.09 -12.78 10.16
CA ALA A 35 -12.76 -13.29 9.84
C ALA A 35 -11.98 -12.42 8.85
N GLU A 36 -12.67 -11.72 7.92
CA GLU A 36 -12.02 -10.77 7.00
C GLU A 36 -11.89 -9.37 7.59
N ALA A 37 -12.83 -8.96 8.44
CA ALA A 37 -12.84 -7.63 9.04
C ALA A 37 -11.89 -7.49 10.25
N SER A 38 -11.41 -8.61 10.83
CA SER A 38 -10.68 -8.61 12.10
C SER A 38 -9.46 -9.53 12.18
N TYR A 39 -8.96 -10.06 11.06
CA TYR A 39 -7.69 -10.83 11.10
C TYR A 39 -6.49 -9.93 11.50
N VAL A 40 -6.59 -8.64 11.24
CA VAL A 40 -5.89 -7.54 11.90
C VAL A 40 -6.92 -6.46 12.26
N ARG A 41 -6.59 -5.52 13.14
CA ARG A 41 -7.53 -4.47 13.59
C ARG A 41 -7.63 -3.34 12.56
N HIS A 42 -8.27 -3.62 11.42
CA HIS A 42 -8.36 -2.68 10.30
C HIS A 42 -8.92 -1.31 10.69
N HIS A 43 -8.39 -0.27 10.07
CA HIS A 43 -8.91 1.09 10.18
C HIS A 43 -10.41 1.11 9.84
N PRO A 44 -11.27 1.76 10.66
CA PRO A 44 -12.72 1.70 10.46
C PRO A 44 -13.18 2.24 9.10
N GLN A 45 -12.48 3.21 8.50
CA GLN A 45 -12.78 3.67 7.14
C GLN A 45 -12.52 2.58 6.08
N LYS A 46 -11.53 1.69 6.29
CA LYS A 46 -11.27 0.58 5.36
C LYS A 46 -12.41 -0.43 5.38
N ILE A 47 -12.87 -0.81 6.58
CA ILE A 47 -14.00 -1.74 6.72
C ILE A 47 -15.26 -1.12 6.09
N ALA A 48 -15.54 0.16 6.40
CA ALA A 48 -16.69 0.87 5.86
C ALA A 48 -16.65 0.99 4.33
N PHE A 49 -15.48 1.31 3.77
CA PHE A 49 -15.28 1.38 2.33
C PHE A 49 -15.61 0.05 1.64
N LEU A 50 -15.02 -1.04 2.14
CA LEU A 50 -15.21 -2.36 1.53
C LEU A 50 -16.64 -2.84 1.64
N PHE A 51 -17.28 -2.76 2.82
CA PHE A 51 -18.65 -3.23 2.99
C PHE A 51 -19.64 -2.41 2.18
N ALA A 52 -19.50 -1.08 2.13
CA ALA A 52 -20.36 -0.24 1.31
C ALA A 52 -20.19 -0.54 -0.19
N ALA A 53 -18.95 -0.70 -0.65
CA ALA A 53 -18.68 -1.05 -2.04
C ALA A 53 -19.21 -2.46 -2.40
N MET A 54 -19.06 -3.44 -1.52
CA MET A 54 -19.60 -4.80 -1.71
C MET A 54 -21.12 -4.78 -1.79
N ARG A 55 -21.83 -4.07 -0.91
CA ARG A 55 -23.30 -3.96 -0.94
C ARG A 55 -23.79 -3.34 -2.24
N LYS A 56 -23.16 -2.23 -2.67
CA LYS A 56 -23.53 -1.56 -3.93
C LYS A 56 -23.24 -2.46 -5.13
N PHE A 57 -22.09 -3.13 -5.16
CA PHE A 57 -21.76 -4.05 -6.25
C PHE A 57 -22.72 -5.23 -6.33
N ALA A 58 -23.10 -5.82 -5.18
CA ALA A 58 -24.13 -6.86 -5.14
C ALA A 58 -25.49 -6.35 -5.66
N GLY A 59 -25.87 -5.10 -5.31
CA GLY A 59 -27.07 -4.44 -5.85
C GLY A 59 -27.03 -4.27 -7.37
N GLN A 60 -25.87 -3.86 -7.90
CA GLN A 60 -25.65 -3.75 -9.35
C GLN A 60 -25.81 -5.12 -10.04
N LEU A 61 -25.19 -6.17 -9.53
CA LEU A 61 -25.28 -7.51 -10.11
C LEU A 61 -26.73 -8.03 -10.13
N ARG A 62 -27.52 -7.75 -9.06
CA ARG A 62 -28.95 -8.08 -9.01
C ARG A 62 -29.76 -7.29 -10.04
N ALA A 63 -29.47 -5.99 -10.20
CA ALA A 63 -30.13 -5.16 -11.21
C ALA A 63 -29.88 -5.64 -12.66
N GLU A 64 -28.73 -6.31 -12.87
CA GLU A 64 -28.39 -6.97 -14.13
C GLU A 64 -29.04 -8.36 -14.30
N GLY A 65 -29.89 -8.80 -13.37
CA GLY A 65 -30.60 -10.06 -13.41
C GLY A 65 -29.83 -11.28 -12.88
N LEU A 66 -28.70 -11.09 -12.23
CA LEU A 66 -27.92 -12.17 -11.64
C LEU A 66 -28.46 -12.57 -10.25
N THR A 67 -28.39 -13.86 -9.95
CA THR A 67 -28.76 -14.36 -8.61
C THR A 67 -27.59 -14.13 -7.63
N VAL A 68 -27.78 -13.23 -6.65
CA VAL A 68 -26.77 -12.87 -5.68
C VAL A 68 -27.24 -13.18 -4.27
N ALA A 69 -26.59 -14.14 -3.61
CA ALA A 69 -26.69 -14.45 -2.20
C ALA A 69 -25.66 -13.58 -1.43
N TYR A 70 -26.12 -12.45 -0.92
CA TYR A 70 -25.33 -11.54 -0.12
C TYR A 70 -25.61 -11.77 1.37
N THR A 71 -24.56 -11.82 2.20
CA THR A 71 -24.66 -11.95 3.65
C THR A 71 -24.07 -10.71 4.29
N THR A 72 -24.85 -9.97 5.09
CA THR A 72 -24.36 -8.85 5.89
C THR A 72 -23.67 -9.34 7.17
N LEU A 73 -22.81 -8.51 7.77
CA LEU A 73 -22.06 -8.88 8.97
C LEU A 73 -22.99 -9.28 10.14
N ASP A 74 -24.12 -8.60 10.28
CA ASP A 74 -25.10 -8.80 11.36
C ASP A 74 -26.22 -9.79 11.00
N ASP A 75 -26.15 -10.46 9.84
CA ASP A 75 -27.08 -11.53 9.52
C ASP A 75 -26.95 -12.64 10.60
N PRO A 76 -28.04 -13.01 11.31
CA PRO A 76 -27.98 -13.98 12.40
C PRO A 76 -27.50 -15.37 11.95
N ASP A 77 -27.63 -15.69 10.64
CA ASP A 77 -27.16 -16.95 10.06
C ASP A 77 -25.75 -16.84 9.48
N ASN A 78 -25.07 -15.71 9.62
CA ASN A 78 -23.74 -15.50 9.09
C ASN A 78 -22.72 -16.42 9.78
N GLY A 79 -22.05 -17.28 9.01
CA GLY A 79 -21.00 -18.21 9.49
C GLY A 79 -19.68 -17.50 9.89
N GLN A 80 -19.60 -16.20 9.72
CA GLN A 80 -18.48 -15.31 10.10
C GLN A 80 -17.13 -15.63 9.47
N SER A 81 -17.09 -16.51 8.46
CA SER A 81 -15.91 -16.78 7.62
C SER A 81 -16.33 -17.13 6.19
N ILE A 82 -15.47 -16.85 5.21
CA ILE A 82 -15.74 -17.19 3.81
C ILE A 82 -15.99 -18.70 3.62
N PRO A 83 -15.16 -19.62 4.18
CA PRO A 83 -15.46 -21.06 4.11
C PRO A 83 -16.84 -21.43 4.67
N SER A 84 -17.20 -20.94 5.85
CA SER A 84 -18.49 -21.27 6.49
C SER A 84 -19.67 -20.75 5.67
N GLU A 85 -19.59 -19.55 5.12
CA GLU A 85 -20.61 -19.00 4.24
C GLU A 85 -20.76 -19.78 2.93
N LEU A 86 -19.66 -20.22 2.33
CA LEU A 86 -19.69 -21.06 1.15
C LEU A 86 -20.41 -22.40 1.44
N LEU A 87 -20.11 -23.05 2.56
CA LEU A 87 -20.77 -24.30 2.95
C LEU A 87 -22.25 -24.09 3.23
N ARG A 88 -22.61 -23.02 3.95
CA ARG A 88 -24.01 -22.67 4.24
C ARG A 88 -24.80 -22.43 2.94
N ARG A 89 -24.24 -21.64 2.01
CA ARG A 89 -24.87 -21.34 0.72
C ARG A 89 -24.92 -22.55 -0.22
N ALA A 90 -23.91 -23.42 -0.16
CA ALA A 90 -23.92 -24.69 -0.90
C ALA A 90 -25.08 -25.58 -0.46
N ALA A 91 -25.28 -25.73 0.85
CA ALA A 91 -26.40 -26.50 1.38
C ALA A 91 -27.75 -25.88 1.02
N GLN A 92 -27.89 -24.55 1.12
CA GLN A 92 -29.11 -23.82 0.80
C GLN A 92 -29.52 -23.94 -0.67
N HIS A 93 -28.57 -23.90 -1.60
CA HIS A 93 -28.83 -23.88 -3.04
C HIS A 93 -28.57 -25.23 -3.74
N GLY A 94 -28.20 -26.28 -2.99
CA GLY A 94 -27.85 -27.59 -3.56
C GLY A 94 -26.62 -27.53 -4.48
N ALA A 95 -25.71 -26.60 -4.21
CA ALA A 95 -24.52 -26.45 -5.02
C ALA A 95 -23.44 -27.46 -4.61
N THR A 96 -22.73 -27.99 -5.62
CA THR A 96 -21.74 -29.08 -5.43
C THR A 96 -20.30 -28.64 -5.69
N ARG A 97 -20.08 -27.41 -6.10
CA ARG A 97 -18.73 -26.85 -6.35
C ARG A 97 -18.75 -25.33 -6.31
N VAL A 98 -17.58 -24.74 -6.11
CA VAL A 98 -17.33 -23.31 -6.10
C VAL A 98 -16.43 -22.92 -7.26
N ILE A 99 -16.73 -21.80 -7.91
CA ILE A 99 -15.86 -21.11 -8.85
C ILE A 99 -15.44 -19.80 -8.19
N ALA A 100 -14.15 -19.52 -8.13
CA ALA A 100 -13.59 -18.30 -7.57
C ALA A 100 -12.54 -17.72 -8.52
N THR A 101 -12.39 -16.41 -8.55
CA THR A 101 -11.12 -15.80 -9.01
C THR A 101 -10.09 -16.00 -7.91
N GLU A 102 -8.86 -16.30 -8.26
CA GLU A 102 -7.77 -16.50 -7.31
C GLU A 102 -7.71 -15.34 -6.30
N PRO A 103 -7.73 -15.62 -4.98
CA PRO A 103 -7.59 -14.59 -3.97
C PRO A 103 -6.21 -13.92 -4.03
N GLY A 104 -6.13 -12.64 -3.64
CA GLY A 104 -4.87 -11.91 -3.54
C GLY A 104 -3.97 -12.33 -2.37
N GLU A 105 -4.45 -13.17 -1.44
CA GLU A 105 -3.75 -13.49 -0.19
C GLU A 105 -3.64 -15.00 0.06
N TRP A 106 -2.46 -15.45 0.49
CA TRP A 106 -2.18 -16.87 0.74
C TRP A 106 -3.13 -17.51 1.74
N ARG A 107 -3.58 -16.78 2.78
CA ARG A 107 -4.52 -17.30 3.79
C ARG A 107 -5.85 -17.71 3.17
N LEU A 108 -6.38 -16.93 2.22
CA LEU A 108 -7.63 -17.24 1.53
C LEU A 108 -7.44 -18.34 0.47
N ILE A 109 -6.31 -18.36 -0.24
CA ILE A 109 -5.96 -19.45 -1.17
C ILE A 109 -5.97 -20.78 -0.44
N ARG A 110 -5.31 -20.86 0.74
CA ARG A 110 -5.29 -22.05 1.59
C ARG A 110 -6.69 -22.41 2.10
N ALA A 111 -7.41 -21.43 2.65
CA ALA A 111 -8.76 -21.66 3.18
C ALA A 111 -9.74 -22.19 2.11
N LEU A 112 -9.62 -21.77 0.86
CA LEU A 112 -10.41 -22.30 -0.25
C LEU A 112 -9.94 -23.70 -0.70
N ALA A 113 -8.65 -23.99 -0.64
CA ALA A 113 -8.11 -25.31 -0.95
C ALA A 113 -8.53 -26.38 0.07
N ASP A 114 -8.69 -25.99 1.33
CA ASP A 114 -9.10 -26.87 2.44
C ASP A 114 -10.63 -27.06 2.53
N LEU A 115 -11.41 -26.41 1.66
CA LEU A 115 -12.86 -26.51 1.68
C LEU A 115 -13.32 -27.95 1.29
N PRO A 116 -14.26 -28.57 2.03
CA PRO A 116 -14.79 -29.91 1.69
C PRO A 116 -15.77 -29.87 0.50
N LEU A 117 -15.54 -28.97 -0.46
CA LEU A 117 -16.23 -28.83 -1.73
C LEU A 117 -15.18 -28.59 -2.82
N PRO A 118 -15.35 -29.14 -4.03
CA PRO A 118 -14.49 -28.81 -5.16
C PRO A 118 -14.48 -27.30 -5.45
N VAL A 119 -13.31 -26.66 -5.36
CA VAL A 119 -13.11 -25.26 -5.71
C VAL A 119 -12.26 -25.17 -6.98
N THR A 120 -12.76 -24.46 -7.98
CA THR A 120 -11.98 -24.09 -9.15
C THR A 120 -11.55 -22.62 -9.00
N GLN A 121 -10.27 -22.41 -8.79
CA GLN A 121 -9.70 -21.06 -8.76
C GLN A 121 -9.24 -20.68 -10.17
N LEU A 122 -9.81 -19.62 -10.72
CA LEU A 122 -9.46 -19.05 -12.03
C LEU A 122 -8.40 -17.96 -11.83
N PRO A 123 -7.45 -17.76 -12.75
CA PRO A 123 -6.46 -16.71 -12.65
C PRO A 123 -7.08 -15.32 -12.46
N ASP A 124 -6.43 -14.48 -11.66
CA ASP A 124 -6.79 -13.05 -11.56
C ASP A 124 -6.10 -12.25 -12.66
N ASP A 125 -6.80 -12.13 -13.78
CA ASP A 125 -6.34 -11.42 -14.97
C ASP A 125 -6.65 -9.92 -15.00
N ARG A 126 -7.09 -9.36 -13.87
CA ARG A 126 -7.11 -7.90 -13.65
C ARG A 126 -5.69 -7.34 -13.54
N PHE A 127 -4.71 -8.17 -13.20
CA PHE A 127 -3.30 -7.86 -13.25
C PHE A 127 -2.75 -8.02 -14.66
N LEU A 128 -1.77 -7.17 -15.01
CA LEU A 128 -1.22 -7.13 -16.35
C LEU A 128 -0.10 -8.18 -16.59
N ALA A 129 0.45 -8.76 -15.51
CA ALA A 129 1.37 -9.87 -15.56
C ALA A 129 0.78 -11.07 -14.79
N SER A 130 0.75 -12.24 -15.43
CA SER A 130 0.41 -13.48 -14.74
C SER A 130 1.53 -13.97 -13.83
N HIS A 131 1.23 -14.88 -12.91
CA HIS A 131 2.25 -15.52 -12.07
C HIS A 131 3.31 -16.24 -12.90
N ALA A 132 2.88 -16.98 -13.93
CA ALA A 132 3.79 -17.70 -14.82
C ALA A 132 4.73 -16.73 -15.56
N GLU A 133 4.22 -15.64 -16.11
CA GLU A 133 5.04 -14.61 -16.78
C GLU A 133 6.07 -14.00 -15.82
N PHE A 134 5.67 -13.72 -14.56
CA PHE A 134 6.61 -13.18 -13.59
C PHE A 134 7.67 -14.20 -13.17
N GLN A 135 7.28 -15.47 -12.98
CA GLN A 135 8.20 -16.56 -12.66
C GLN A 135 9.21 -16.78 -13.79
N ASP A 136 8.74 -16.79 -15.06
CA ASP A 136 9.62 -16.91 -16.23
C ASP A 136 10.56 -15.71 -16.35
N TRP A 137 10.05 -14.50 -16.09
CA TRP A 137 10.88 -13.30 -16.06
C TRP A 137 11.93 -13.35 -14.94
N ALA A 138 11.59 -13.85 -13.76
CA ALA A 138 12.50 -13.93 -12.61
C ALA A 138 13.54 -15.04 -12.73
N LYS A 139 13.24 -16.09 -13.52
CA LYS A 139 14.09 -17.26 -13.71
C LYS A 139 15.51 -16.84 -14.17
N ASP A 140 16.50 -17.48 -13.58
CA ASP A 140 17.92 -17.29 -13.89
C ASP A 140 18.48 -15.87 -13.65
N ARG A 141 17.67 -14.95 -13.08
CA ARG A 141 18.13 -13.61 -12.69
C ARG A 141 18.77 -13.64 -11.30
N LYS A 142 19.98 -13.10 -11.21
CA LYS A 142 20.68 -12.93 -9.91
C LYS A 142 20.06 -11.84 -9.04
N GLU A 143 19.44 -10.86 -9.65
CA GLU A 143 18.80 -9.71 -9.00
C GLU A 143 17.47 -9.42 -9.69
N LEU A 144 16.44 -9.26 -8.88
CA LEU A 144 15.12 -8.87 -9.35
C LEU A 144 15.01 -7.34 -9.23
N ARG A 145 15.19 -6.63 -10.33
CA ARG A 145 15.08 -5.16 -10.34
C ARG A 145 13.78 -4.75 -11.03
N MET A 146 12.94 -4.03 -10.32
CA MET A 146 11.69 -3.49 -10.85
C MET A 146 11.89 -2.71 -12.16
N GLU A 147 12.95 -1.95 -12.31
CA GLU A 147 13.26 -1.19 -13.53
C GLU A 147 13.34 -2.08 -14.79
N TRP A 148 13.90 -3.28 -14.69
CA TRP A 148 13.97 -4.21 -15.82
C TRP A 148 12.60 -4.82 -16.12
N PHE A 149 11.88 -5.22 -15.09
CA PHE A 149 10.52 -5.71 -15.23
C PHE A 149 9.62 -4.64 -15.87
N TYR A 150 9.70 -3.39 -15.40
CA TYR A 150 8.94 -2.28 -15.94
C TYR A 150 9.20 -2.04 -17.44
N ARG A 151 10.46 -2.14 -17.92
CA ARG A 151 10.77 -2.02 -19.36
C ARG A 151 10.08 -3.10 -20.17
N ASP A 152 10.05 -4.34 -19.67
CA ASP A 152 9.38 -5.44 -20.34
C ASP A 152 7.84 -5.23 -20.29
N MET A 153 7.30 -4.73 -19.18
CA MET A 153 5.89 -4.36 -19.08
C MET A 153 5.50 -3.23 -20.04
N ARG A 154 6.35 -2.22 -20.24
CA ARG A 154 6.10 -1.17 -21.24
C ARG A 154 6.02 -1.75 -22.64
N ARG A 155 6.94 -2.64 -23.02
CA ARG A 155 6.91 -3.32 -24.33
C ARG A 155 5.64 -4.17 -24.47
N LYS A 156 5.30 -4.95 -23.45
CA LYS A 156 4.09 -5.79 -23.44
C LYS A 156 2.81 -4.98 -23.60
N THR A 157 2.70 -3.87 -22.89
CA THR A 157 1.46 -3.07 -22.83
C THR A 157 1.36 -2.01 -23.95
N GLY A 158 2.49 -1.65 -24.57
CA GLY A 158 2.60 -0.55 -25.53
C GLY A 158 2.51 0.85 -24.90
N LEU A 159 2.42 0.95 -23.56
CA LEU A 159 2.26 2.23 -22.87
C LEU A 159 3.51 3.09 -22.96
N LEU A 160 3.36 4.33 -23.43
CA LEU A 160 4.44 5.31 -23.66
C LEU A 160 5.59 4.75 -24.52
N MET A 161 5.25 3.97 -25.56
CA MET A 161 6.18 3.45 -26.54
C MET A 161 6.00 4.15 -27.89
N GLU A 162 7.11 4.38 -28.60
CA GLU A 162 7.19 4.86 -29.97
C GLU A 162 7.89 3.77 -30.80
N GLY A 163 7.11 2.86 -31.37
CA GLY A 163 7.62 1.60 -31.91
C GLY A 163 8.29 0.78 -30.81
N ASP A 164 9.54 0.37 -31.00
CA ASP A 164 10.32 -0.41 -30.02
C ASP A 164 11.07 0.44 -29.00
N GLN A 165 10.99 1.76 -29.10
CA GLN A 165 11.67 2.70 -28.20
C GLN A 165 10.71 3.31 -27.18
N PRO A 166 11.21 3.65 -25.98
CA PRO A 166 10.38 4.40 -25.02
C PRO A 166 10.17 5.83 -25.52
N ALA A 167 8.96 6.36 -25.31
CA ALA A 167 8.64 7.76 -25.59
C ALA A 167 9.67 8.71 -24.94
N GLY A 168 10.12 9.71 -25.69
CA GLY A 168 11.19 10.63 -25.27
C GLY A 168 12.58 10.00 -25.13
N GLY A 169 12.79 8.78 -25.64
CA GLY A 169 14.11 8.12 -25.71
C GLY A 169 14.65 7.62 -24.35
N GLN A 170 13.88 7.71 -23.26
CA GLN A 170 14.31 7.30 -21.93
C GLN A 170 13.28 6.37 -21.26
N TRP A 171 13.79 5.40 -20.48
CA TRP A 171 12.93 4.45 -19.78
C TRP A 171 12.30 5.01 -18.50
N ASN A 172 12.93 5.96 -17.83
CA ASN A 172 12.38 6.66 -16.68
C ASN A 172 12.89 8.11 -16.59
N PHE A 173 12.16 8.93 -15.84
CA PHE A 173 12.42 10.36 -15.62
C PHE A 173 12.53 10.71 -14.14
N ASP A 174 12.97 9.77 -13.29
CA ASP A 174 13.08 9.96 -11.82
C ASP A 174 13.89 11.18 -11.41
N HIS A 175 14.89 11.56 -12.19
CA HIS A 175 15.74 12.72 -11.88
C HIS A 175 14.97 14.04 -11.96
N ASP A 176 13.92 14.12 -12.78
CA ASP A 176 13.06 15.30 -12.93
C ASP A 176 11.98 15.37 -11.85
N ASN A 177 11.74 14.25 -11.13
CA ASN A 177 10.61 14.02 -10.26
C ASN A 177 10.93 14.14 -8.76
N ARG A 178 11.89 14.98 -8.36
CA ARG A 178 12.35 15.15 -6.97
C ARG A 178 12.42 16.61 -6.55
N LYS A 179 11.36 17.38 -6.86
CA LYS A 179 11.26 18.78 -6.47
C LYS A 179 10.47 18.89 -5.16
N PRO A 180 10.85 19.80 -4.25
CA PRO A 180 10.04 20.10 -3.08
C PRO A 180 8.74 20.79 -3.54
N ALA A 181 7.65 20.53 -2.84
CA ALA A 181 6.40 21.24 -3.03
C ALA A 181 6.34 22.52 -2.20
N ARG A 182 5.47 23.43 -2.61
CA ARG A 182 5.05 24.60 -1.84
C ARG A 182 3.54 24.53 -1.62
N ALA A 183 3.08 25.10 -0.52
CA ALA A 183 1.66 25.26 -0.29
C ALA A 183 1.05 26.09 -1.44
N ASP A 184 -0.01 25.56 -2.04
CA ASP A 184 -0.77 26.20 -3.09
C ASP A 184 -2.25 26.22 -2.68
N LEU A 185 -2.74 27.42 -2.37
CA LEU A 185 -4.12 27.63 -1.95
C LEU A 185 -5.14 27.44 -3.10
N LEU A 186 -4.66 27.42 -4.34
CA LEU A 186 -5.51 27.25 -5.53
C LEU A 186 -5.57 25.77 -5.99
N ARG A 187 -4.77 24.90 -5.39
CA ARG A 187 -4.78 23.47 -5.71
C ARG A 187 -6.15 22.87 -5.41
N GLN A 188 -6.70 22.18 -6.39
CA GLN A 188 -7.94 21.46 -6.20
C GLN A 188 -7.69 20.15 -5.44
N ALA A 189 -8.33 20.02 -4.27
CA ALA A 189 -8.28 18.80 -3.49
C ALA A 189 -9.02 17.65 -4.21
N PRO A 190 -8.67 16.39 -3.94
CA PRO A 190 -9.41 15.24 -4.47
C PRO A 190 -10.91 15.32 -4.14
N PRO A 191 -11.79 14.80 -5.02
CA PRO A 191 -13.23 14.78 -4.79
C PRO A 191 -13.58 14.11 -3.45
N ARG A 192 -14.57 14.67 -2.78
CA ARG A 192 -15.14 14.11 -1.54
C ARG A 192 -16.58 13.71 -1.81
N PHE A 193 -16.97 12.58 -1.27
CA PHE A 193 -18.30 12.00 -1.46
C PHE A 193 -19.04 11.99 -0.14
N ASP A 194 -20.23 12.57 -0.13
CA ASP A 194 -21.13 12.45 1.02
C ASP A 194 -21.70 11.01 1.05
N PRO A 195 -21.77 10.39 2.25
CA PRO A 195 -22.34 9.06 2.39
C PRO A 195 -23.80 8.98 1.92
N ASP A 196 -24.08 8.11 0.97
CA ASP A 196 -25.44 7.75 0.61
C ASP A 196 -26.10 6.83 1.65
N PRO A 197 -27.38 6.45 1.51
CA PRO A 197 -28.06 5.62 2.51
C PRO A 197 -27.36 4.28 2.80
N VAL A 198 -26.83 3.59 1.79
CA VAL A 198 -26.11 2.32 1.95
C VAL A 198 -24.80 2.55 2.71
N THR A 199 -24.06 3.58 2.35
CA THR A 199 -22.81 3.94 3.01
C THR A 199 -23.07 4.39 4.46
N THR A 200 -24.16 5.11 4.72
CA THR A 200 -24.55 5.57 6.07
C THR A 200 -24.87 4.38 6.98
N GLU A 201 -25.65 3.42 6.49
CA GLU A 201 -25.97 2.17 7.24
C GLU A 201 -24.68 1.40 7.60
N VAL A 202 -23.75 1.28 6.66
CA VAL A 202 -22.46 0.61 6.91
C VAL A 202 -21.61 1.39 7.91
N LEU A 203 -21.59 2.71 7.85
CA LEU A 203 -20.86 3.54 8.83
C LEU A 203 -21.41 3.35 10.25
N ASP A 204 -22.73 3.23 10.41
CA ASP A 204 -23.34 2.99 11.71
C ASP A 204 -23.04 1.57 12.22
N LEU A 205 -23.08 0.56 11.32
CA LEU A 205 -22.64 -0.81 11.62
C LEU A 205 -21.18 -0.84 12.11
N VAL A 206 -20.28 -0.19 11.38
CA VAL A 206 -18.84 -0.19 11.72
C VAL A 206 -18.58 0.55 13.03
N ALA A 207 -19.26 1.66 13.28
CA ALA A 207 -19.17 2.37 14.56
C ALA A 207 -19.58 1.49 15.74
N ALA A 208 -20.61 0.65 15.58
CA ALA A 208 -21.10 -0.25 16.61
C ALA A 208 -20.21 -1.48 16.82
N ARG A 209 -19.65 -2.03 15.73
CA ARG A 209 -18.94 -3.34 15.78
C ARG A 209 -17.43 -3.21 15.99
N PHE A 210 -16.82 -2.06 15.64
CA PHE A 210 -15.37 -1.85 15.68
C PHE A 210 -14.99 -0.53 16.39
N PRO A 211 -15.53 -0.25 17.62
CA PRO A 211 -15.33 1.04 18.29
C PRO A 211 -13.88 1.29 18.72
N ASP A 212 -13.10 0.22 18.95
CA ASP A 212 -11.74 0.28 19.49
C ASP A 212 -10.65 0.20 18.42
N ASN A 213 -11.01 0.17 17.13
CA ASN A 213 -10.03 0.14 16.05
C ASN A 213 -9.36 1.51 15.88
N PHE A 214 -8.05 1.48 15.59
CA PHE A 214 -7.30 2.72 15.35
C PHE A 214 -7.88 3.51 14.17
N GLY A 215 -8.06 4.81 14.38
CA GLY A 215 -8.46 5.75 13.35
C GLY A 215 -9.84 6.36 13.55
N ARG A 216 -10.13 7.40 12.77
CA ARG A 216 -11.43 8.08 12.78
C ARG A 216 -12.31 7.54 11.67
N LEU A 217 -13.49 7.05 12.04
CA LEU A 217 -14.46 6.62 11.03
C LEU A 217 -15.05 7.80 10.24
N ARG A 218 -15.29 8.92 10.89
CA ARG A 218 -15.90 10.13 10.31
C ARG A 218 -14.96 11.34 10.45
N PRO A 219 -14.93 12.27 9.46
CA PRO A 219 -15.73 12.24 8.22
C PRO A 219 -15.23 11.16 7.24
N PHE A 220 -16.15 10.42 6.65
CA PHE A 220 -15.88 9.47 5.57
C PHE A 220 -16.14 10.16 4.22
N ALA A 221 -15.21 10.08 3.29
CA ALA A 221 -15.30 10.81 2.04
C ALA A 221 -14.83 10.04 0.80
N TYR A 222 -14.62 8.74 0.91
CA TYR A 222 -14.24 7.88 -0.21
C TYR A 222 -15.46 7.53 -1.07
N ALA A 223 -15.25 7.40 -2.39
CA ALA A 223 -16.23 6.79 -3.27
C ALA A 223 -16.42 5.32 -2.91
N THR A 224 -17.64 4.82 -2.96
CA THR A 224 -17.95 3.42 -2.64
C THR A 224 -18.57 2.68 -3.82
N ASP A 225 -18.38 3.21 -5.03
CA ASP A 225 -18.78 2.58 -6.30
C ASP A 225 -17.86 3.00 -7.44
N ARG A 226 -18.03 2.33 -8.59
CA ARG A 226 -17.22 2.60 -9.77
C ARG A 226 -17.44 3.99 -10.35
N ALA A 227 -18.66 4.52 -10.29
CA ALA A 227 -18.97 5.84 -10.85
C ALA A 227 -18.19 6.94 -10.10
N GLY A 228 -18.16 6.88 -8.76
CA GLY A 228 -17.36 7.78 -7.95
C GLY A 228 -15.87 7.57 -8.14
N ALA A 229 -15.40 6.32 -8.26
CA ALA A 229 -14.00 6.01 -8.54
C ALA A 229 -13.52 6.61 -9.87
N LEU A 230 -14.34 6.60 -10.90
CA LEU A 230 -14.07 7.26 -12.20
C LEU A 230 -13.99 8.78 -12.05
N GLN A 231 -14.83 9.41 -11.23
CA GLN A 231 -14.73 10.85 -10.94
C GLN A 231 -13.40 11.20 -10.27
N VAL A 232 -12.87 10.36 -9.37
CA VAL A 232 -11.54 10.56 -8.78
C VAL A 232 -10.45 10.42 -9.84
N LEU A 233 -10.54 9.46 -10.76
CA LEU A 233 -9.62 9.31 -11.88
C LEU A 233 -9.64 10.55 -12.80
N ASP A 234 -10.81 10.99 -13.21
CA ASP A 234 -10.96 12.15 -14.08
C ASP A 234 -10.41 13.43 -13.43
N HIS A 235 -10.70 13.61 -12.15
CA HIS A 235 -10.14 14.73 -11.39
C HIS A 235 -8.61 14.68 -11.33
N PHE A 236 -8.03 13.52 -11.02
CA PHE A 236 -6.58 13.35 -10.97
C PHE A 236 -5.92 13.67 -12.30
N ILE A 237 -6.45 13.14 -13.40
CA ILE A 237 -5.94 13.39 -14.76
C ILE A 237 -6.00 14.90 -15.10
N ALA A 238 -7.11 15.57 -14.77
CA ALA A 238 -7.35 16.96 -15.15
C ALA A 238 -6.58 17.96 -14.27
N HIS A 239 -6.36 17.68 -13.00
CA HIS A 239 -5.93 18.70 -12.02
C HIS A 239 -4.65 18.37 -11.25
N SER A 240 -4.18 17.13 -11.28
CA SER A 240 -3.05 16.71 -10.43
C SER A 240 -1.92 16.00 -11.18
N LEU A 241 -2.22 15.26 -12.24
CA LEU A 241 -1.26 14.38 -12.89
C LEU A 241 -0.04 15.14 -13.43
N ASP A 242 -0.22 16.33 -13.99
CA ASP A 242 0.94 17.09 -14.53
C ASP A 242 1.93 17.48 -13.44
N ASP A 243 1.45 17.86 -12.26
CA ASP A 243 2.30 18.25 -11.13
C ASP A 243 2.68 17.06 -10.22
N PHE A 244 2.05 15.90 -10.39
CA PHE A 244 2.41 14.66 -9.69
C PHE A 244 3.88 14.32 -9.92
N GLY A 245 4.35 14.27 -11.18
CA GLY A 245 5.72 13.87 -11.48
C GLY A 245 6.75 14.67 -10.69
N PRO A 246 6.84 16.00 -10.88
CA PRO A 246 7.82 16.84 -10.16
C PRO A 246 7.76 16.72 -8.64
N THR A 247 6.57 16.52 -8.05
CA THR A 247 6.34 16.61 -6.60
C THR A 247 5.98 15.27 -5.94
N GLN A 248 6.14 14.13 -6.66
CA GLN A 248 5.76 12.82 -6.12
C GLN A 248 6.46 12.44 -4.79
N ASP A 249 7.66 12.97 -4.54
CA ASP A 249 8.43 12.76 -3.32
C ASP A 249 8.19 13.85 -2.25
N ALA A 250 7.38 14.86 -2.54
CA ALA A 250 7.17 15.98 -1.63
C ALA A 250 6.10 15.67 -0.57
N MET A 251 6.22 16.33 0.58
CA MET A 251 5.30 16.20 1.71
C MET A 251 4.98 17.59 2.26
N LEU A 252 3.72 17.84 2.60
CA LEU A 252 3.30 19.08 3.26
C LEU A 252 2.46 18.76 4.49
N GLN A 253 2.68 19.52 5.55
CA GLN A 253 2.03 19.35 6.85
C GLN A 253 0.51 19.45 6.76
N ASP A 254 0.01 20.46 6.05
CA ASP A 254 -1.41 20.77 5.97
C ASP A 254 -2.06 20.27 4.67
N ASP A 255 -1.35 19.49 3.87
CA ASP A 255 -1.86 18.93 2.62
C ASP A 255 -1.57 17.41 2.51
N PRO A 256 -2.50 16.59 3.00
CA PRO A 256 -2.31 15.14 3.07
C PRO A 256 -2.25 14.42 1.72
N PHE A 257 -2.81 15.02 0.68
CA PHE A 257 -2.93 14.37 -0.63
C PHE A 257 -1.97 14.96 -1.67
N LEU A 258 -1.61 16.22 -1.54
CA LEU A 258 -0.80 16.96 -2.50
C LEU A 258 -1.29 16.68 -3.95
N HIS A 259 -0.43 16.25 -4.85
CA HIS A 259 -0.80 15.87 -6.22
C HIS A 259 -0.93 14.34 -6.41
N HIS A 260 -1.05 13.58 -5.31
CA HIS A 260 -1.23 12.13 -5.39
C HIS A 260 -2.65 11.76 -5.82
N SER A 261 -2.76 10.64 -6.55
CA SER A 261 -4.01 10.25 -7.22
C SER A 261 -5.11 9.78 -6.28
N VAL A 262 -4.77 9.26 -5.12
CA VAL A 262 -5.70 8.58 -4.19
C VAL A 262 -6.51 7.46 -4.86
N LEU A 263 -5.98 6.84 -5.92
CA LEU A 263 -6.65 5.79 -6.69
C LEU A 263 -6.40 4.37 -6.15
N SER A 264 -5.41 4.19 -5.28
CA SER A 264 -5.02 2.87 -4.77
C SER A 264 -6.15 2.08 -4.10
N PRO A 265 -7.07 2.66 -3.30
CA PRO A 265 -8.20 1.91 -2.76
C PRO A 265 -9.10 1.34 -3.86
N TYR A 266 -9.37 2.11 -4.89
CA TYR A 266 -10.27 1.71 -5.99
C TYR A 266 -9.65 0.67 -6.92
N LEU A 267 -8.34 0.79 -7.18
CA LEU A 267 -7.58 -0.21 -7.93
C LEU A 267 -7.52 -1.55 -7.18
N ASN A 268 -7.26 -1.50 -5.87
CA ASN A 268 -7.07 -2.71 -5.09
C ASN A 268 -8.39 -3.40 -4.75
N ALA A 269 -9.49 -2.65 -4.60
CA ALA A 269 -10.84 -3.23 -4.48
C ALA A 269 -11.43 -3.71 -5.82
N GLY A 270 -10.82 -3.35 -6.96
CA GLY A 270 -11.30 -3.75 -8.30
C GLY A 270 -12.33 -2.81 -8.92
N LEU A 271 -12.63 -1.66 -8.30
CA LEU A 271 -13.55 -0.66 -8.87
C LEU A 271 -12.98 0.03 -10.11
N LEU A 272 -11.64 0.11 -10.21
CA LEU A 272 -10.90 0.56 -11.39
C LEU A 272 -9.92 -0.52 -11.83
N SER A 273 -9.71 -0.64 -13.15
CA SER A 273 -8.68 -1.52 -13.66
C SER A 273 -7.33 -0.80 -13.84
N PRO A 274 -6.19 -1.48 -13.63
CA PRO A 274 -4.88 -0.91 -13.89
C PRO A 274 -4.72 -0.42 -15.33
N ARG A 275 -5.31 -1.15 -16.28
CA ARG A 275 -5.22 -0.81 -17.70
C ARG A 275 -5.91 0.50 -18.02
N GLU A 276 -7.18 0.69 -17.60
CA GLU A 276 -7.93 1.91 -17.89
C GLU A 276 -7.29 3.16 -17.25
N VAL A 277 -6.74 3.02 -16.04
CA VAL A 277 -6.05 4.13 -15.35
C VAL A 277 -4.78 4.53 -16.09
N CYS A 278 -3.99 3.56 -16.54
CA CYS A 278 -2.79 3.82 -17.34
C CYS A 278 -3.13 4.40 -18.73
N ASP A 279 -4.17 3.91 -19.37
CA ASP A 279 -4.64 4.41 -20.68
C ASP A 279 -5.11 5.86 -20.57
N ALA A 280 -5.80 6.24 -19.49
CA ALA A 280 -6.22 7.62 -19.23
C ALA A 280 -5.00 8.56 -19.11
N ALA A 281 -3.98 8.17 -18.36
CA ALA A 281 -2.74 8.96 -18.22
C ALA A 281 -1.96 9.04 -19.54
N ALA A 282 -1.84 7.95 -20.28
CA ALA A 282 -1.17 7.92 -21.58
C ALA A 282 -1.89 8.78 -22.62
N LYS A 283 -3.25 8.76 -22.62
CA LYS A 283 -4.09 9.61 -23.47
C LYS A 283 -3.90 11.09 -23.16
N ALA A 284 -3.85 11.47 -21.89
CA ALA A 284 -3.59 12.86 -21.47
C ALA A 284 -2.23 13.36 -21.96
N TYR A 285 -1.19 12.52 -21.88
CA TYR A 285 0.13 12.81 -22.44
C TYR A 285 0.07 12.98 -23.97
N ALA A 286 -0.55 12.05 -24.67
CA ALA A 286 -0.68 12.09 -26.13
C ALA A 286 -1.45 13.33 -26.63
N ALA A 287 -2.39 13.83 -25.81
CA ALA A 287 -3.13 15.07 -26.06
C ALA A 287 -2.34 16.35 -25.70
N GLY A 288 -1.11 16.26 -25.20
CA GLY A 288 -0.28 17.38 -24.77
C GLY A 288 -0.75 18.08 -23.49
N GLN A 289 -1.61 17.43 -22.70
CA GLN A 289 -2.16 17.97 -21.46
C GLN A 289 -1.23 17.74 -20.26
N VAL A 290 -0.36 16.74 -20.32
CA VAL A 290 0.49 16.29 -19.23
C VAL A 290 1.91 16.05 -19.74
N ARG A 291 2.90 16.47 -18.95
CA ARG A 291 4.33 16.23 -19.24
C ARG A 291 4.67 14.75 -19.20
N LEU A 292 5.62 14.33 -20.04
CA LEU A 292 6.05 12.93 -20.12
C LEU A 292 6.57 12.40 -18.78
N ASN A 293 7.38 13.16 -18.05
CA ASN A 293 7.91 12.75 -16.76
C ASN A 293 6.81 12.46 -15.72
N SER A 294 5.68 13.16 -15.81
CA SER A 294 4.54 12.94 -14.92
C SER A 294 3.72 11.71 -15.34
N ALA A 295 3.41 11.58 -16.62
CA ALA A 295 2.70 10.42 -17.14
C ALA A 295 3.52 9.12 -16.94
N GLU A 296 4.83 9.16 -17.24
CA GLU A 296 5.74 8.03 -17.04
C GLU A 296 5.88 7.68 -15.57
N GLY A 297 6.13 8.68 -14.72
CA GLY A 297 6.25 8.49 -13.28
C GLY A 297 5.02 7.82 -12.66
N PHE A 298 3.81 8.22 -13.10
CA PHE A 298 2.56 7.64 -12.64
C PHE A 298 2.35 6.20 -13.18
N ILE A 299 2.48 5.99 -14.49
CA ILE A 299 2.30 4.68 -15.13
C ILE A 299 3.28 3.66 -14.56
N ARG A 300 4.51 4.08 -14.23
CA ARG A 300 5.51 3.23 -13.58
C ARG A 300 5.10 2.73 -12.20
N GLN A 301 4.31 3.49 -11.43
CA GLN A 301 3.79 3.00 -10.17
C GLN A 301 2.83 1.82 -10.38
N ILE A 302 2.09 1.79 -11.48
CA ILE A 302 1.07 0.78 -11.77
C ILE A 302 1.67 -0.44 -12.48
N ILE A 303 2.17 -0.29 -13.70
CA ILE A 303 2.68 -1.44 -14.46
C ILE A 303 4.10 -1.87 -14.06
N GLY A 304 4.81 -1.02 -13.31
CA GLY A 304 6.09 -1.34 -12.69
C GLY A 304 5.88 -1.87 -11.27
N TRP A 305 5.76 -0.97 -10.30
CA TRP A 305 5.77 -1.34 -8.89
C TRP A 305 4.62 -2.23 -8.47
N ARG A 306 3.37 -1.91 -8.80
CA ARG A 306 2.20 -2.70 -8.38
C ARG A 306 2.28 -4.14 -8.91
N GLU A 307 2.58 -4.32 -10.19
CA GLU A 307 2.72 -5.64 -10.80
C GLU A 307 3.95 -6.39 -10.25
N PHE A 308 5.06 -5.68 -10.05
CA PHE A 308 6.28 -6.26 -9.49
C PHE A 308 6.07 -6.74 -8.04
N MET A 309 5.40 -5.96 -7.18
CA MET A 309 5.11 -6.37 -5.81
C MET A 309 4.25 -7.63 -5.76
N ARG A 310 3.19 -7.71 -6.58
CA ARG A 310 2.41 -8.94 -6.69
C ARG A 310 3.28 -10.12 -7.15
N GLY A 311 4.11 -9.90 -8.14
CA GLY A 311 5.03 -10.93 -8.63
C GLY A 311 5.97 -11.45 -7.54
N ILE A 312 6.59 -10.57 -6.77
CA ILE A 312 7.44 -10.93 -5.63
C ILE A 312 6.66 -11.70 -4.56
N TYR A 313 5.47 -11.21 -4.16
CA TYR A 313 4.66 -11.86 -3.13
C TYR A 313 4.35 -13.32 -3.46
N PHE A 314 3.92 -13.60 -4.68
CA PHE A 314 3.60 -14.97 -5.10
C PHE A 314 4.85 -15.81 -5.43
N LEU A 315 5.93 -15.20 -5.90
CA LEU A 315 7.20 -15.90 -6.16
C LEU A 315 7.85 -16.39 -4.86
N GLU A 316 7.88 -15.52 -3.84
CA GLU A 316 8.57 -15.78 -2.57
C GLU A 316 7.74 -16.64 -1.59
N GLY A 317 6.43 -16.74 -1.85
CA GLY A 317 5.52 -17.60 -1.11
C GLY A 317 5.09 -17.07 0.25
N PRO A 318 4.27 -17.84 0.98
CA PRO A 318 3.59 -17.39 2.18
C PRO A 318 4.52 -17.10 3.39
N GLU A 319 5.75 -17.61 3.38
CA GLU A 319 6.72 -17.37 4.46
C GLU A 319 7.49 -16.05 4.28
N TYR A 320 7.20 -15.29 3.21
CA TYR A 320 7.88 -14.04 2.93
C TYR A 320 7.69 -13.01 4.05
N THR A 321 6.49 -12.93 4.64
CA THR A 321 6.15 -11.97 5.70
C THR A 321 6.91 -12.21 7.01
N SER A 322 7.44 -13.41 7.24
CA SER A 322 8.20 -13.76 8.44
C SER A 322 9.69 -13.41 8.37
N ARG A 323 10.16 -12.89 7.24
CA ARG A 323 11.58 -12.57 7.05
C ARG A 323 12.04 -11.39 7.90
N ASN A 324 13.23 -11.54 8.48
CA ASN A 324 13.87 -10.52 9.31
C ASN A 324 15.40 -10.55 9.14
N ALA A 325 15.89 -10.24 7.95
CA ALA A 325 17.30 -10.34 7.59
C ALA A 325 18.23 -9.40 8.37
N LEU A 326 17.71 -8.35 8.99
CA LEU A 326 18.48 -7.42 9.83
C LEU A 326 18.43 -7.75 11.32
N ASN A 327 17.66 -8.79 11.69
CA ASN A 327 17.49 -9.23 13.09
C ASN A 327 16.99 -8.10 14.01
N HIS A 328 15.94 -7.40 13.55
CA HIS A 328 15.30 -6.32 14.28
C HIS A 328 14.16 -6.87 15.15
N HIS A 329 14.11 -6.52 16.44
CA HIS A 329 13.16 -7.12 17.40
C HIS A 329 12.53 -6.09 18.35
N ARG A 330 12.72 -4.79 18.13
CA ARG A 330 12.08 -3.76 18.95
C ARG A 330 10.59 -3.73 18.69
N ASN A 331 9.80 -3.60 19.74
CA ASN A 331 8.36 -3.45 19.61
C ASN A 331 7.99 -2.13 18.90
N LEU A 332 6.87 -2.15 18.20
CA LEU A 332 6.31 -0.96 17.61
C LEU A 332 5.88 0.03 18.71
N PRO A 333 6.46 1.24 18.77
CA PRO A 333 6.22 2.14 19.88
C PRO A 333 4.84 2.81 19.82
N PRO A 334 4.31 3.27 20.98
CA PRO A 334 2.98 3.88 21.07
C PRO A 334 2.74 5.08 20.13
N LEU A 335 3.79 5.76 19.69
CA LEU A 335 3.67 6.89 18.74
C LEU A 335 2.99 6.49 17.42
N TYR A 336 3.13 5.24 16.97
CA TYR A 336 2.43 4.73 15.78
C TYR A 336 0.91 4.62 15.98
N TRP A 337 0.48 4.59 17.23
CA TRP A 337 -0.92 4.57 17.64
C TRP A 337 -1.41 5.96 18.09
N GLY A 338 -0.65 7.01 17.75
CA GLY A 338 -1.04 8.39 18.03
C GLY A 338 -0.63 8.93 19.41
N ALA A 339 0.22 8.21 20.16
CA ALA A 339 0.82 8.78 21.35
C ALA A 339 1.70 9.99 21.01
N PRO A 340 1.83 10.98 21.91
CA PRO A 340 2.58 12.21 21.66
C PRO A 340 4.04 11.95 21.28
N THR A 341 4.55 12.70 20.33
CA THR A 341 5.97 12.76 19.94
C THR A 341 6.37 14.19 19.60
N ALA A 342 7.60 14.58 19.92
CA ALA A 342 8.16 15.85 19.52
C ALA A 342 8.69 15.86 18.07
N MET A 343 8.72 14.69 17.41
CA MET A 343 9.06 14.55 16.00
C MET A 343 7.91 14.96 15.10
N ASN A 344 7.90 16.22 14.65
CA ASN A 344 6.79 16.81 13.88
C ASN A 344 6.40 15.98 12.64
N CYS A 345 7.38 15.41 11.92
CA CYS A 345 7.13 14.59 10.74
C CYS A 345 6.34 13.30 11.07
N LEU A 346 6.69 12.60 12.16
CA LEU A 346 5.97 11.40 12.60
C LEU A 346 4.59 11.76 13.13
N SER A 347 4.49 12.82 13.95
CA SER A 347 3.21 13.29 14.49
C SER A 347 2.19 13.56 13.37
N HIS A 348 2.61 14.30 12.32
CA HIS A 348 1.72 14.60 11.19
C HIS A 348 1.40 13.39 10.33
N ALA A 349 2.39 12.53 10.02
CA ALA A 349 2.15 11.33 9.21
C ALA A 349 1.19 10.35 9.90
N VAL A 350 1.33 10.16 11.22
CA VAL A 350 0.44 9.28 11.99
C VAL A 350 -0.95 9.92 12.18
N ALA A 351 -1.02 11.22 12.46
CA ALA A 351 -2.31 11.92 12.57
C ALA A 351 -3.10 11.86 11.26
N GLN A 352 -2.44 12.08 10.12
CA GLN A 352 -3.04 11.95 8.80
C GLN A 352 -3.52 10.51 8.53
N THR A 353 -2.72 9.49 8.89
CA THR A 353 -3.11 8.08 8.78
C THR A 353 -4.35 7.79 9.63
N ARG A 354 -4.39 8.28 10.88
CA ARG A 354 -5.54 8.15 11.78
C ARG A 354 -6.81 8.79 11.21
N ASP A 355 -6.67 9.97 10.60
CA ASP A 355 -7.82 10.79 10.18
C ASP A 355 -8.36 10.37 8.81
N HIS A 356 -7.51 9.82 7.92
CA HIS A 356 -7.85 9.53 6.52
C HIS A 356 -7.64 8.07 6.10
N ALA A 357 -7.17 7.19 6.99
CA ALA A 357 -6.71 5.85 6.59
C ALA A 357 -5.69 5.88 5.43
N TYR A 358 -4.96 6.98 5.27
CA TYR A 358 -4.12 7.25 4.12
C TYR A 358 -2.88 8.06 4.50
N ALA A 359 -1.77 7.68 3.93
CA ALA A 359 -0.58 8.49 3.75
C ALA A 359 0.01 8.12 2.39
N HIS A 360 0.56 9.09 1.65
CA HIS A 360 1.18 8.75 0.37
C HIS A 360 2.50 8.00 0.57
N HIS A 361 2.96 7.31 -0.49
CA HIS A 361 4.10 6.38 -0.42
C HIS A 361 5.34 6.96 0.28
N ILE A 362 5.69 8.22 0.03
CA ILE A 362 6.90 8.82 0.61
C ILE A 362 6.77 9.03 2.12
N GLN A 363 5.61 9.37 2.64
CA GLN A 363 5.38 9.40 4.09
C GLN A 363 5.51 8.00 4.68
N ARG A 364 4.96 6.98 4.00
CA ARG A 364 5.09 5.58 4.44
C ARG A 364 6.55 5.13 4.42
N LEU A 365 7.27 5.36 3.31
CA LEU A 365 8.63 4.87 3.14
C LEU A 365 9.65 5.69 3.94
N MET A 366 9.64 7.03 3.82
CA MET A 366 10.73 7.90 4.26
C MET A 366 10.49 8.57 5.62
N VAL A 367 9.27 8.46 6.17
CA VAL A 367 8.96 8.96 7.52
C VAL A 367 8.71 7.78 8.45
N THR A 368 7.53 7.14 8.39
CA THR A 368 7.18 6.03 9.30
C THR A 368 8.06 4.80 9.08
N GLY A 369 8.22 4.35 7.85
CA GLY A 369 9.04 3.18 7.53
C GLY A 369 10.53 3.40 7.81
N ASN A 370 11.08 4.55 7.43
CA ASN A 370 12.48 4.90 7.70
C ASN A 370 12.76 4.98 9.22
N PHE A 371 11.86 5.57 10.00
CA PHE A 371 12.01 5.58 11.45
C PHE A 371 12.02 4.16 12.04
N ALA A 372 11.09 3.31 11.62
CA ALA A 372 11.02 1.92 12.06
C ALA A 372 12.32 1.16 11.75
N LEU A 373 12.83 1.28 10.52
CA LEU A 373 14.07 0.66 10.08
C LEU A 373 15.28 1.16 10.89
N LEU A 374 15.40 2.47 11.05
CA LEU A 374 16.50 3.07 11.82
C LEU A 374 16.47 2.69 13.30
N ALA A 375 15.28 2.65 13.89
CA ALA A 375 15.10 2.27 15.30
C ALA A 375 15.27 0.76 15.54
N GLY A 376 15.23 -0.07 14.48
CA GLY A 376 15.33 -1.53 14.61
C GLY A 376 14.04 -2.17 15.12
N ILE A 377 12.88 -1.65 14.69
CA ILE A 377 11.56 -2.20 15.00
C ILE A 377 11.38 -3.51 14.23
N ASP A 378 10.72 -4.48 14.85
CA ASP A 378 10.37 -5.76 14.25
C ASP A 378 9.59 -5.54 12.93
N PRO A 379 10.10 -6.02 11.79
CA PRO A 379 9.46 -5.79 10.48
C PRO A 379 8.07 -6.40 10.38
N HIS A 380 7.77 -7.46 11.14
CA HIS A 380 6.45 -8.07 11.17
C HIS A 380 5.42 -7.14 11.83
N GLN A 381 5.77 -6.51 12.97
CA GLN A 381 4.89 -5.52 13.61
C GLN A 381 4.67 -4.28 12.72
N VAL A 382 5.68 -3.87 11.96
CA VAL A 382 5.53 -2.79 10.97
C VAL A 382 4.58 -3.21 9.86
N HIS A 383 4.72 -4.43 9.33
CA HIS A 383 3.84 -4.99 8.30
C HIS A 383 2.38 -5.07 8.76
N GLU A 384 2.13 -5.62 9.95
CA GLU A 384 0.78 -5.67 10.52
C GLU A 384 0.19 -4.27 10.68
N TRP A 385 0.96 -3.31 11.21
CA TRP A 385 0.49 -1.94 11.36
C TRP A 385 0.07 -1.32 10.02
N TYR A 386 0.83 -1.53 8.95
CA TYR A 386 0.46 -1.02 7.63
C TYR A 386 -0.82 -1.68 7.09
N LEU A 387 -0.98 -2.99 7.30
CA LEU A 387 -2.23 -3.69 6.94
C LEU A 387 -3.43 -3.15 7.70
N GLU A 388 -3.25 -2.80 8.97
CA GLU A 388 -4.31 -2.26 9.82
C GLU A 388 -4.74 -0.87 9.36
N VAL A 389 -3.80 0.05 9.19
CA VAL A 389 -4.10 1.48 9.18
C VAL A 389 -4.38 2.08 7.80
N TYR A 390 -4.03 1.41 6.70
CA TYR A 390 -4.22 1.96 5.36
C TYR A 390 -5.39 1.32 4.63
N ILE A 391 -6.24 2.18 4.04
CA ILE A 391 -7.45 1.78 3.31
C ILE A 391 -7.14 0.94 2.05
N ASP A 392 -5.98 1.12 1.46
CA ASP A 392 -5.51 0.46 0.24
C ASP A 392 -4.62 -0.77 0.50
N ALA A 393 -4.38 -1.11 1.78
CA ALA A 393 -3.47 -2.19 2.13
C ALA A 393 -4.14 -3.56 2.00
N TYR A 394 -3.50 -4.44 1.21
CA TYR A 394 -3.73 -5.87 1.09
C TYR A 394 -2.37 -6.57 1.16
N GLU A 395 -2.32 -7.80 1.66
CA GLU A 395 -1.05 -8.47 1.95
C GLU A 395 -0.14 -8.58 0.72
N TRP A 396 -0.70 -8.87 -0.46
CA TRP A 396 0.08 -9.00 -1.69
C TRP A 396 0.84 -7.73 -2.11
N VAL A 397 0.29 -6.54 -1.83
CA VAL A 397 0.96 -5.27 -2.14
C VAL A 397 1.74 -4.76 -0.95
N GLU A 398 1.25 -5.02 0.28
CA GLU A 398 1.82 -4.49 1.50
C GLU A 398 3.11 -5.22 1.91
N ALA A 399 3.10 -6.55 1.92
CA ALA A 399 4.23 -7.35 2.37
C ALA A 399 5.54 -7.02 1.62
N PRO A 400 5.61 -7.00 0.27
CA PRO A 400 6.87 -6.66 -0.40
C PRO A 400 7.26 -5.18 -0.23
N ASN A 401 6.30 -4.27 -0.06
CA ASN A 401 6.59 -2.87 0.22
C ASN A 401 7.16 -2.66 1.62
N VAL A 402 6.72 -3.42 2.62
CA VAL A 402 7.22 -3.28 4.00
C VAL A 402 8.41 -4.19 4.24
N ILE A 403 8.25 -5.50 4.15
CA ILE A 403 9.31 -6.49 4.40
C ILE A 403 10.51 -6.26 3.46
N GLY A 404 10.23 -6.03 2.18
CA GLY A 404 11.27 -5.82 1.15
C GLY A 404 11.78 -4.39 1.09
N MET A 405 10.96 -3.46 0.63
CA MET A 405 11.41 -2.09 0.33
C MET A 405 11.70 -1.29 1.60
N SER A 406 10.75 -1.21 2.52
CA SER A 406 10.83 -0.33 3.69
C SER A 406 11.82 -0.84 4.74
N GLN A 407 11.70 -2.11 5.14
CA GLN A 407 12.46 -2.69 6.25
C GLN A 407 13.70 -3.49 5.83
N PHE A 408 13.90 -3.72 4.54
CA PHE A 408 15.02 -4.54 4.03
C PHE A 408 15.10 -5.92 4.72
N ALA A 409 13.97 -6.40 5.21
CA ALA A 409 13.89 -7.62 5.98
C ALA A 409 13.96 -8.89 5.10
N ASP A 410 13.73 -8.75 3.79
CA ASP A 410 13.92 -9.82 2.80
C ASP A 410 15.40 -10.03 2.39
N GLY A 411 16.29 -9.20 2.90
CA GLY A 411 17.72 -9.31 2.62
C GLY A 411 18.16 -8.77 1.28
N GLY A 412 17.27 -8.09 0.54
CA GLY A 412 17.60 -7.42 -0.71
C GLY A 412 16.92 -7.99 -1.95
N VAL A 413 15.84 -8.74 -1.81
CA VAL A 413 15.03 -9.25 -2.93
C VAL A 413 14.36 -8.09 -3.67
N VAL A 414 13.66 -7.20 -2.96
CA VAL A 414 13.00 -6.03 -3.54
C VAL A 414 13.96 -4.85 -3.67
N GLY A 415 14.69 -4.52 -2.63
CA GLY A 415 15.58 -3.38 -2.56
C GLY A 415 17.05 -3.75 -2.59
N SER A 416 17.83 -3.30 -3.57
CA SER A 416 19.29 -3.58 -3.64
C SER A 416 20.11 -2.90 -2.53
N LYS A 417 19.50 -2.05 -1.72
CA LYS A 417 20.04 -1.40 -0.52
C LYS A 417 18.90 -1.03 0.43
N PRO A 418 19.15 -0.87 1.74
CA PRO A 418 18.17 -0.30 2.65
C PRO A 418 17.84 1.15 2.28
N TYR A 419 16.58 1.53 2.39
CA TYR A 419 16.09 2.90 2.13
C TYR A 419 16.22 3.78 3.39
N VAL A 420 17.43 3.80 3.96
CA VAL A 420 17.72 4.64 5.13
C VAL A 420 18.11 6.06 4.74
N SER A 421 17.60 7.04 5.47
CA SER A 421 17.99 8.44 5.32
C SER A 421 18.00 9.18 6.66
N SER A 422 18.83 10.21 6.75
CA SER A 422 18.81 11.15 7.86
C SER A 422 17.67 12.16 7.71
N GLY A 423 17.46 12.99 8.73
CA GLY A 423 16.49 14.08 8.71
C GLY A 423 16.68 15.10 7.56
N ASN A 424 17.85 15.11 6.91
CA ASN A 424 18.09 16.00 5.76
C ASN A 424 17.17 15.71 4.57
N TYR A 425 16.80 14.44 4.34
CA TYR A 425 15.85 14.09 3.28
C TYR A 425 14.47 14.69 3.59
N ILE A 426 13.96 14.46 4.80
CA ILE A 426 12.67 14.99 5.25
C ILE A 426 12.67 16.52 5.15
N ASN A 427 13.74 17.18 5.61
CA ASN A 427 13.86 18.64 5.55
C ASN A 427 13.88 19.19 4.11
N LYS A 428 14.47 18.43 3.17
CA LYS A 428 14.51 18.84 1.76
C LYS A 428 13.16 18.68 1.08
N MET A 429 12.43 17.62 1.40
CA MET A 429 11.22 17.21 0.69
C MET A 429 9.93 17.62 1.40
N SER A 430 10.03 18.27 2.58
CA SER A 430 8.84 18.69 3.33
C SER A 430 9.04 20.02 4.05
N ASP A 431 7.96 20.52 4.61
CA ASP A 431 7.94 21.66 5.52
C ASP A 431 7.89 21.26 7.00
N TYR A 432 7.85 19.97 7.32
CA TYR A 432 7.76 19.44 8.69
C TYR A 432 8.85 19.96 9.64
N CYS A 433 10.08 20.10 9.14
CA CYS A 433 11.21 20.48 9.98
C CYS A 433 11.19 21.95 10.43
N LYS A 434 10.40 22.80 9.76
CA LYS A 434 10.31 24.23 10.11
C LYS A 434 9.68 24.48 11.49
N GLY A 435 8.70 23.64 11.88
CA GLY A 435 8.00 23.72 13.16
C GLY A 435 8.43 22.66 14.17
N CYS A 436 9.46 21.86 13.87
CA CYS A 436 9.88 20.75 14.70
C CYS A 436 10.66 21.19 15.95
N ALA A 437 10.45 20.52 17.08
CA ALA A 437 11.22 20.74 18.29
C ALA A 437 12.72 20.35 18.12
N TYR A 438 12.97 19.38 17.25
CA TYR A 438 14.33 18.95 16.89
C TYR A 438 14.89 19.74 15.70
N LYS A 439 16.21 19.87 15.65
CA LYS A 439 16.93 20.62 14.61
C LYS A 439 17.73 19.67 13.71
N VAL A 440 17.45 19.66 12.43
CA VAL A 440 18.16 18.84 11.44
C VAL A 440 19.63 19.26 11.30
N ALA A 441 19.96 20.51 11.53
CA ALA A 441 21.36 21.00 11.50
C ALA A 441 22.22 20.38 12.60
N ASP A 442 21.62 20.13 13.78
CA ASP A 442 22.32 19.59 14.93
C ASP A 442 22.53 18.08 14.74
N LYS A 443 23.75 17.61 14.95
CA LYS A 443 24.14 16.22 14.77
C LYS A 443 24.19 15.44 16.09
N THR A 444 24.34 16.14 17.21
CA THR A 444 24.40 15.65 18.58
C THR A 444 23.77 16.69 19.51
N GLY A 445 23.44 16.31 20.73
CA GLY A 445 22.80 17.13 21.76
C GLY A 445 21.28 16.94 21.82
N ASP A 446 20.65 17.51 22.85
CA ASP A 446 19.24 17.27 23.20
C ASP A 446 18.24 17.69 22.11
N LYS A 447 18.64 18.60 21.24
CA LYS A 447 17.80 19.08 20.11
C LYS A 447 18.19 18.45 18.78
N ALA A 448 19.16 17.55 18.75
CA ALA A 448 19.53 16.86 17.51
C ALA A 448 18.37 16.03 16.97
N CYS A 449 18.14 16.12 15.66
CA CYS A 449 17.10 15.32 15.02
C CYS A 449 17.34 13.82 15.23
N PRO A 450 16.40 13.06 15.82
CA PRO A 450 16.56 11.62 16.07
C PRO A 450 16.89 10.83 14.79
N PHE A 451 16.36 11.21 13.64
CA PHE A 451 16.72 10.58 12.35
C PHE A 451 18.22 10.71 12.04
N ASN A 452 18.89 11.79 12.47
CA ASN A 452 20.33 11.94 12.26
C ASN A 452 21.13 10.99 13.16
N LEU A 453 20.75 10.87 14.44
CA LEU A 453 21.40 9.97 15.40
C LEU A 453 21.21 8.51 14.98
N LEU A 454 19.97 8.12 14.76
CA LEU A 454 19.60 6.74 14.39
C LEU A 454 20.17 6.33 13.03
N TYR A 455 20.30 7.25 12.08
CA TYR A 455 20.91 6.96 10.77
C TYR A 455 22.36 6.50 10.91
N TRP A 456 23.17 7.22 11.70
CA TRP A 456 24.55 6.84 11.92
C TRP A 456 24.70 5.60 12.80
N ASP A 457 23.85 5.44 13.81
CA ASP A 457 23.79 4.24 14.62
C ASP A 457 23.41 3.01 13.79
N PHE A 458 22.41 3.11 12.92
CA PHE A 458 22.03 2.04 11.98
C PHE A 458 23.22 1.62 11.10
N LEU A 459 23.92 2.58 10.52
CA LEU A 459 25.10 2.29 9.69
C LEU A 459 26.19 1.61 10.53
N ALA A 460 26.44 2.07 11.73
CA ALA A 460 27.42 1.45 12.62
C ALA A 460 27.04 0.01 13.01
N ARG A 461 25.78 -0.23 13.37
CA ARG A 461 25.26 -1.57 13.72
C ARG A 461 25.34 -2.58 12.58
N HIS A 462 25.10 -2.13 11.36
CA HIS A 462 25.04 -2.99 10.18
C HIS A 462 26.24 -2.87 9.24
N ARG A 463 27.39 -2.38 9.78
CA ARG A 463 28.62 -2.15 9.00
C ARG A 463 29.06 -3.40 8.23
N ASP A 464 29.12 -4.54 8.91
CA ASP A 464 29.62 -5.80 8.31
C ASP A 464 28.81 -6.23 7.10
N ARG A 465 27.53 -5.90 7.09
CA ARG A 465 26.62 -6.22 5.98
C ARG A 465 26.68 -5.23 4.83
N PHE A 466 26.85 -3.93 5.11
CA PHE A 466 26.66 -2.90 4.11
C PHE A 466 27.93 -2.18 3.66
N ALA A 467 29.07 -2.34 4.35
CA ALA A 467 30.30 -1.64 3.97
C ALA A 467 30.76 -1.98 2.54
N THR A 468 30.50 -3.19 2.08
CA THR A 468 30.84 -3.66 0.72
C THR A 468 29.71 -3.47 -0.31
N ASN A 469 28.53 -3.01 0.12
CA ASN A 469 27.41 -2.81 -0.81
C ASN A 469 27.71 -1.64 -1.77
N PRO A 470 27.65 -1.84 -3.10
CA PRO A 470 28.09 -0.83 -4.07
C PRO A 470 27.25 0.46 -4.05
N ARG A 471 26.03 0.41 -3.51
CA ARG A 471 25.09 1.55 -3.50
C ARG A 471 25.13 2.37 -2.20
N ILE A 472 25.47 1.77 -1.07
CA ILE A 472 25.50 2.44 0.24
C ILE A 472 26.91 2.44 0.88
N GLY A 473 27.81 1.55 0.46
CA GLY A 473 29.13 1.39 1.08
C GLY A 473 29.98 2.67 1.16
N ARG A 474 29.83 3.57 0.19
CA ARG A 474 30.59 4.85 0.16
C ARG A 474 30.35 5.73 1.41
N ILE A 475 29.21 5.60 2.08
CA ILE A 475 28.89 6.41 3.26
C ILE A 475 29.80 6.06 4.44
N TYR A 476 30.30 4.82 4.52
CA TYR A 476 31.22 4.38 5.57
C TYR A 476 32.53 5.14 5.55
N GLY A 477 33.01 5.59 4.38
CA GLY A 477 34.17 6.47 4.31
C GLY A 477 33.95 7.83 5.00
N THR A 478 32.70 8.28 5.13
CA THR A 478 32.37 9.48 5.93
C THR A 478 32.37 9.16 7.41
N TRP A 479 31.81 8.02 7.80
CA TRP A 479 31.82 7.52 9.17
C TRP A 479 33.26 7.33 9.67
N ASP A 480 34.11 6.67 8.90
CA ASP A 480 35.50 6.34 9.26
C ASP A 480 36.39 7.58 9.44
N ARG A 481 36.07 8.68 8.75
CA ARG A 481 36.78 9.96 8.93
C ARG A 481 36.20 10.82 10.05
N MET A 482 35.11 10.40 10.67
CA MET A 482 34.53 11.15 11.80
C MET A 482 35.38 10.93 13.04
N ASP A 483 35.53 12.00 13.83
CA ASP A 483 36.21 11.95 15.11
C ASP A 483 35.64 10.83 15.99
N PRO A 484 36.51 9.99 16.63
CA PRO A 484 36.07 8.87 17.46
C PRO A 484 35.16 9.27 18.63
N ASP A 485 35.45 10.40 19.30
CA ASP A 485 34.63 10.88 20.40
C ASP A 485 33.22 11.25 19.91
N ARG A 486 33.13 11.81 18.70
CA ARG A 486 31.86 12.12 18.07
C ARG A 486 31.12 10.85 17.65
N GLN A 487 31.80 9.82 17.15
CA GLN A 487 31.16 8.53 16.86
C GLN A 487 30.56 7.92 18.13
N SER A 488 31.34 7.92 19.24
CA SER A 488 30.88 7.42 20.54
C SER A 488 29.68 8.21 21.04
N LEU A 489 29.75 9.53 21.02
CA LEU A 489 28.62 10.40 21.43
C LEU A 489 27.35 10.14 20.63
N ILE A 490 27.44 9.99 19.32
CA ILE A 490 26.28 9.66 18.48
C ILE A 490 25.64 8.33 18.91
N ARG A 491 26.44 7.29 19.13
CA ARG A 491 25.96 5.98 19.56
C ARG A 491 25.35 5.99 20.97
N GLU A 492 25.96 6.71 21.89
CA GLU A 492 25.44 6.89 23.26
C GLU A 492 24.08 7.61 23.23
N GLN A 493 23.96 8.69 22.47
CA GLN A 493 22.71 9.44 22.35
C GLN A 493 21.63 8.65 21.61
N ALA A 494 21.99 7.88 20.58
CA ALA A 494 21.06 6.98 19.91
C ALA A 494 20.55 5.89 20.87
N ALA A 495 21.43 5.28 21.66
CA ALA A 495 21.06 4.28 22.68
C ALA A 495 20.13 4.86 23.75
N ALA A 496 20.44 6.07 24.26
CA ALA A 496 19.59 6.78 25.21
C ALA A 496 18.21 7.11 24.64
N PHE A 497 18.16 7.57 23.39
CA PHE A 497 16.90 7.82 22.68
C PHE A 497 16.07 6.53 22.53
N LEU A 498 16.71 5.43 22.11
CA LEU A 498 16.04 4.13 21.94
C LEU A 498 15.55 3.56 23.28
N ALA A 499 16.29 3.75 24.38
CA ALA A 499 15.84 3.34 25.70
C ALA A 499 14.59 4.11 26.17
N ARG A 500 14.50 5.41 25.89
CA ARG A 500 13.28 6.19 26.13
C ARG A 500 12.12 5.72 25.26
N LEU A 501 12.38 5.43 23.98
CA LEU A 501 11.38 4.89 23.07
C LEU A 501 10.82 3.55 23.59
N ASP A 502 11.68 2.65 24.09
CA ASP A 502 11.29 1.36 24.66
C ASP A 502 10.49 1.50 25.97
N ALA A 503 10.79 2.53 26.75
CA ALA A 503 10.04 2.86 27.97
C ALA A 503 8.65 3.46 27.67
N GLY A 504 8.37 3.80 26.40
CA GLY A 504 7.13 4.47 25.98
C GLY A 504 7.11 5.96 26.31
N ASP A 505 8.26 6.56 26.62
CA ASP A 505 8.36 7.99 26.87
C ASP A 505 8.06 8.80 25.62
N PRO A 506 7.48 9.99 25.75
CA PRO A 506 7.37 10.93 24.62
C PRO A 506 8.77 11.29 24.09
N VAL A 507 9.03 11.08 22.80
CA VAL A 507 10.30 11.31 22.12
C VAL A 507 10.15 12.25 20.93
#